data_aadc5b4e8d3131fe7d55e065bbcb580b
#
_entry.id   aadc5b4e8d3131fe7d55e065bbcb580b
#
_cell.length_a   1.000
_cell.length_b   1.000
_cell.length_c   1.000
_cell.angle_alpha   90.00
_cell.angle_beta   90.00
_cell.angle_gamma   90.00
#
_symmetry.space_group_name_H-M   'P 1'
#
loop_
_entity.id
_entity.type
_entity.pdbx_description
1 polymer ?
#
loop_
_entity_poly.entity_id
_entity_poly.type
_entity_poly.pdbx_seq_one_letter_code
_entity_poly.pdbx_strand_id
1 'polypeptide(L)'
;MKIYNHKVESFFASSPAAQFAKTLPGGKSGTLVAAIWAELGDAQGRWESSRHLQAEAGAVPVTKASGKSRVVHFRFACNKHLRYTMYWFSFVSLNHSEWAKLYYRGQRDNGHSHHQALRALGAKWLKIIFVMWRDHKPYDENYHLANIARQKMRQAA
;
A
#
# COMPACT_ATOMS: atom_id res chain seq x y z
N MET A 1 -13.80 2.03 22.25
CA MET A 1 -12.92 1.62 21.14
C MET A 1 -13.05 0.14 20.78
N LYS A 2 -13.00 -0.81 21.71
CA LYS A 2 -13.13 -2.27 21.40
C LYS A 2 -14.43 -2.66 20.68
N ILE A 3 -15.58 -2.08 21.07
CA ILE A 3 -16.91 -2.35 20.48
C ILE A 3 -16.98 -1.87 19.02
N TYR A 4 -16.39 -0.71 18.73
CA TYR A 4 -16.35 -0.16 17.37
C TYR A 4 -15.50 -1.03 16.44
N ASN A 5 -14.33 -1.46 16.89
CA ASN A 5 -13.46 -2.34 16.13
C ASN A 5 -14.15 -3.68 15.82
N HIS A 6 -14.85 -4.26 16.78
CA HIS A 6 -15.59 -5.51 16.57
C HIS A 6 -16.71 -5.38 15.54
N LYS A 7 -17.44 -4.26 15.53
CA LYS A 7 -18.47 -3.99 14.51
C LYS A 7 -17.87 -3.82 13.11
N VAL A 8 -16.75 -3.10 12.99
CA VAL A 8 -16.03 -2.94 11.72
C VAL A 8 -15.52 -4.29 11.22
N GLU A 9 -14.95 -5.10 12.10
CA GLU A 9 -14.45 -6.44 11.76
C GLU A 9 -15.58 -7.39 11.34
N SER A 10 -16.71 -7.38 12.03
CA SER A 10 -17.88 -8.22 11.69
C SER A 10 -18.50 -7.82 10.35
N PHE A 11 -18.65 -6.52 10.12
CA PHE A 11 -19.17 -6.01 8.84
C PHE A 11 -18.21 -6.33 7.68
N PHE A 12 -16.91 -6.14 7.89
CA PHE A 12 -15.91 -6.47 6.91
C PHE A 12 -15.84 -7.98 6.63
N ALA A 13 -15.99 -8.82 7.66
CA ALA A 13 -15.97 -10.28 7.51
C ALA A 13 -17.11 -10.82 6.66
N SER A 14 -18.24 -10.11 6.58
CA SER A 14 -19.38 -10.46 5.72
C SER A 14 -19.23 -10.00 4.27
N SER A 15 -18.23 -9.14 3.97
CA SER A 15 -17.96 -8.67 2.60
C SER A 15 -17.22 -9.73 1.79
N PRO A 16 -17.56 -9.94 0.50
CA PRO A 16 -16.80 -10.80 -0.41
C PRO A 16 -15.31 -10.39 -0.51
N ALA A 17 -15.01 -9.10 -0.41
CA ALA A 17 -13.66 -8.55 -0.42
C ALA A 17 -12.80 -9.01 0.77
N ALA A 18 -13.43 -9.37 1.90
CA ALA A 18 -12.72 -9.82 3.10
C ALA A 18 -11.87 -11.08 2.85
N GLN A 19 -12.30 -11.98 1.96
CA GLN A 19 -11.57 -13.20 1.64
C GLN A 19 -10.17 -12.90 1.10
N PHE A 20 -10.06 -11.90 0.22
CA PHE A 20 -8.78 -11.49 -0.36
C PHE A 20 -7.99 -10.61 0.60
N ALA A 21 -8.66 -9.69 1.24
CA ALA A 21 -8.04 -8.70 2.12
C ALA A 21 -7.38 -9.33 3.36
N LYS A 22 -7.95 -10.40 3.92
CA LYS A 22 -7.38 -11.15 5.07
C LYS A 22 -6.03 -11.79 4.75
N THR A 23 -5.68 -11.97 3.49
CA THR A 23 -4.38 -12.51 3.08
C THR A 23 -3.25 -11.49 3.20
N LEU A 24 -3.57 -10.19 3.32
CA LEU A 24 -2.58 -9.14 3.52
C LEU A 24 -1.85 -9.28 4.87
N PRO A 25 -0.59 -8.84 4.95
CA PRO A 25 0.17 -8.82 6.20
C PRO A 25 -0.57 -8.05 7.30
N GLY A 26 -0.75 -8.66 8.47
CA GLY A 26 -1.54 -8.07 9.55
C GLY A 26 -3.05 -8.13 9.34
N GLY A 27 -3.53 -8.73 8.26
CA GLY A 27 -4.96 -8.83 7.92
C GLY A 27 -5.81 -9.59 8.95
N LYS A 28 -5.20 -10.43 9.78
CA LYS A 28 -5.88 -11.13 10.88
C LYS A 28 -6.36 -10.19 11.99
N SER A 29 -5.72 -9.06 12.21
CA SER A 29 -6.15 -8.02 13.16
C SER A 29 -7.10 -6.96 12.56
N GLY A 30 -7.54 -7.16 11.34
CA GLY A 30 -8.74 -6.66 10.68
C GLY A 30 -8.84 -5.15 10.42
N THR A 31 -8.60 -4.30 11.40
CA THR A 31 -9.04 -2.89 11.36
C THR A 31 -8.37 -2.05 10.27
N LEU A 32 -7.04 -2.15 10.08
CA LEU A 32 -6.33 -1.38 9.06
C LEU A 32 -6.70 -1.84 7.65
N VAL A 33 -6.81 -3.15 7.46
CA VAL A 33 -7.19 -3.73 6.17
C VAL A 33 -8.63 -3.40 5.84
N ALA A 34 -9.54 -3.48 6.81
CA ALA A 34 -10.92 -3.07 6.64
C ALA A 34 -11.04 -1.58 6.29
N ALA A 35 -10.26 -0.70 6.93
CA ALA A 35 -10.23 0.72 6.62
C ALA A 35 -9.72 0.99 5.19
N ILE A 36 -8.68 0.28 4.73
CA ILE A 36 -8.21 0.38 3.34
C ILE A 36 -9.34 0.00 2.36
N TRP A 37 -10.02 -1.14 2.61
CA TRP A 37 -11.09 -1.60 1.73
C TRP A 37 -12.30 -0.67 1.74
N ALA A 38 -12.65 -0.09 2.89
CA ALA A 38 -13.71 0.92 2.97
C ALA A 38 -13.40 2.16 2.10
N GLU A 39 -12.14 2.57 2.04
CA GLU A 39 -11.72 3.69 1.20
C GLU A 39 -11.67 3.33 -0.30
N LEU A 40 -11.33 2.08 -0.63
CA LEU A 40 -11.35 1.61 -2.02
C LEU A 40 -12.78 1.54 -2.56
N GLY A 41 -13.72 1.06 -1.75
CA GLY A 41 -15.11 0.80 -2.13
C GLY A 41 -15.25 -0.41 -3.07
N ASP A 42 -16.49 -0.82 -3.31
CA ASP A 42 -16.83 -2.01 -4.11
C ASP A 42 -17.11 -1.69 -5.60
N ALA A 43 -17.21 -0.40 -5.96
CA ALA A 43 -17.55 -0.01 -7.33
C ALA A 43 -16.40 -0.31 -8.29
N GLN A 44 -16.56 -1.36 -9.09
CA GLN A 44 -15.64 -1.69 -10.17
C GLN A 44 -15.52 -0.52 -11.15
N GLY A 45 -14.28 -0.19 -11.53
CA GLY A 45 -14.00 0.93 -12.41
C GLY A 45 -13.78 2.28 -11.71
N ARG A 46 -13.99 2.40 -10.40
CA ARG A 46 -13.67 3.61 -9.64
C ARG A 46 -12.20 4.04 -9.81
N TRP A 47 -11.32 3.09 -9.92
CA TRP A 47 -9.87 3.31 -10.08
C TRP A 47 -9.41 2.79 -11.43
N GLU A 48 -9.05 3.69 -12.35
CA GLU A 48 -8.55 3.34 -13.68
C GLU A 48 -7.18 2.66 -13.63
N SER A 49 -6.36 3.00 -12.63
CA SER A 49 -5.01 2.49 -12.48
C SER A 49 -4.52 2.55 -11.04
N SER A 50 -3.51 1.74 -10.73
CA SER A 50 -2.81 1.81 -9.44
C SER A 50 -2.21 3.20 -9.17
N ARG A 51 -1.84 3.93 -10.23
CA ARG A 51 -1.30 5.29 -10.10
C ARG A 51 -2.37 6.29 -9.65
N HIS A 52 -3.61 6.10 -10.09
CA HIS A 52 -4.76 6.89 -9.63
C HIS A 52 -4.97 6.69 -8.12
N LEU A 53 -5.00 5.45 -7.67
CA LEU A 53 -5.11 5.11 -6.25
C LEU A 53 -3.92 5.66 -5.42
N GLN A 54 -2.69 5.57 -5.94
CA GLN A 54 -1.51 6.15 -5.31
C GLN A 54 -1.58 7.68 -5.20
N ALA A 55 -2.12 8.35 -6.22
CA ALA A 55 -2.30 9.79 -6.20
C ALA A 55 -3.35 10.20 -5.15
N GLU A 56 -4.45 9.47 -5.07
CA GLU A 56 -5.49 9.67 -4.06
C GLU A 56 -4.98 9.48 -2.63
N ALA A 57 -4.16 8.45 -2.40
CA ALA A 57 -3.47 8.24 -1.13
C ALA A 57 -2.32 9.24 -0.86
N GLY A 58 -2.01 10.12 -1.81
CA GLY A 58 -0.88 11.05 -1.70
C GLY A 58 0.50 10.39 -1.69
N ALA A 59 0.60 9.16 -2.18
CA ALA A 59 1.84 8.41 -2.23
C ALA A 59 2.72 8.77 -3.43
N VAL A 60 2.15 9.46 -4.43
CA VAL A 60 2.87 9.95 -5.61
C VAL A 60 3.13 11.45 -5.47
N PRO A 61 4.39 11.91 -5.57
CA PRO A 61 4.72 13.32 -5.51
C PRO A 61 4.16 14.08 -6.73
N VAL A 62 4.05 15.39 -6.58
CA VAL A 62 3.70 16.31 -7.68
C VAL A 62 4.98 16.96 -8.19
N THR A 63 5.25 16.80 -9.48
CA THR A 63 6.35 17.50 -10.14
C THR A 63 5.83 18.78 -10.75
N LYS A 64 6.39 19.92 -10.36
CA LYS A 64 6.19 21.20 -11.02
C LYS A 64 7.42 21.49 -11.88
N ALA A 65 7.22 21.62 -13.18
CA ALA A 65 8.26 21.98 -14.11
C ALA A 65 7.90 23.33 -14.75
N SER A 66 8.86 24.26 -14.75
CA SER A 66 8.74 25.55 -15.43
C SER A 66 10.08 25.89 -16.07
N GLY A 67 10.14 25.91 -17.40
CA GLY A 67 11.37 26.11 -18.14
C GLY A 67 12.45 25.09 -17.76
N LYS A 68 13.60 25.57 -17.29
CA LYS A 68 14.73 24.70 -16.84
C LYS A 68 14.60 24.21 -15.39
N SER A 69 13.59 24.68 -14.64
CA SER A 69 13.40 24.29 -13.24
C SER A 69 12.41 23.14 -13.12
N ARG A 70 12.82 22.10 -12.37
CA ARG A 70 11.97 20.95 -12.04
C ARG A 70 12.03 20.70 -10.53
N VAL A 71 10.91 20.94 -9.84
CA VAL A 71 10.80 20.75 -8.40
C VAL A 71 9.77 19.68 -8.08
N VAL A 72 10.12 18.76 -7.19
CA VAL A 72 9.25 17.69 -6.74
C VAL A 72 8.67 18.06 -5.39
N HIS A 73 7.36 18.21 -5.34
CA HIS A 73 6.64 18.57 -4.13
C HIS A 73 5.86 17.40 -3.54
N PHE A 74 5.72 17.42 -2.22
CA PHE A 74 4.80 16.53 -1.55
C PHE A 74 3.36 16.83 -1.99
N ARG A 75 2.57 15.78 -2.26
CA ARG A 75 1.16 15.94 -2.65
C ARG A 75 0.30 16.20 -1.41
N PHE A 76 -0.21 17.42 -1.28
CA PHE A 76 -1.13 17.79 -0.18
C PHE A 76 -2.58 17.44 -0.50
N ALA A 77 -3.03 17.65 -1.75
CA ALA A 77 -4.37 17.30 -2.21
C ALA A 77 -4.49 15.78 -2.36
N CYS A 78 -5.04 15.13 -1.35
CA CYS A 78 -5.23 13.69 -1.29
C CYS A 78 -6.27 13.31 -0.22
N ASN A 79 -6.72 12.08 -0.24
CA ASN A 79 -7.48 11.47 0.85
C ASN A 79 -6.56 11.25 2.07
N LYS A 80 -6.72 12.09 3.09
CA LYS A 80 -5.88 12.06 4.30
C LYS A 80 -6.10 10.79 5.12
N HIS A 81 -7.32 10.26 5.11
CA HIS A 81 -7.66 9.01 5.80
C HIS A 81 -6.92 7.82 5.18
N LEU A 82 -7.01 7.68 3.86
CA LEU A 82 -6.29 6.63 3.13
C LEU A 82 -4.78 6.77 3.32
N ARG A 83 -4.23 8.00 3.26
CA ARG A 83 -2.81 8.26 3.53
C ARG A 83 -2.38 7.76 4.90
N TYR A 84 -3.14 8.12 5.94
CA TYR A 84 -2.85 7.75 7.32
C TYR A 84 -2.93 6.24 7.51
N THR A 85 -3.97 5.61 6.99
CA THR A 85 -4.17 4.17 7.05
C THR A 85 -3.05 3.43 6.34
N MET A 86 -2.63 3.89 5.15
CA MET A 86 -1.53 3.30 4.40
C MET A 86 -0.16 3.47 5.08
N TYR A 87 0.04 4.58 5.80
CA TYR A 87 1.25 4.77 6.60
C TYR A 87 1.36 3.71 7.69
N TRP A 88 0.29 3.52 8.47
CA TRP A 88 0.25 2.51 9.54
C TRP A 88 0.28 1.08 9.00
N PHE A 89 -0.42 0.82 7.92
CA PHE A 89 -0.36 -0.48 7.26
C PHE A 89 1.07 -0.80 6.79
N SER A 90 1.77 0.16 6.18
CA SER A 90 3.16 -0.02 5.78
C SER A 90 4.08 -0.31 6.96
N PHE A 91 3.88 0.38 8.07
CA PHE A 91 4.64 0.14 9.30
C PHE A 91 4.38 -1.27 9.88
N VAL A 92 3.11 -1.66 10.02
CA VAL A 92 2.72 -3.00 10.52
C VAL A 92 3.24 -4.10 9.59
N SER A 93 3.21 -3.88 8.28
CA SER A 93 3.68 -4.87 7.30
C SER A 93 5.14 -5.25 7.46
N LEU A 94 5.97 -4.39 8.07
CA LEU A 94 7.37 -4.71 8.36
C LEU A 94 7.55 -5.90 9.30
N ASN A 95 6.54 -6.19 10.14
CA ASN A 95 6.59 -7.31 11.08
C ASN A 95 6.04 -8.62 10.49
N HIS A 96 5.32 -8.54 9.37
CA HIS A 96 4.56 -9.66 8.82
C HIS A 96 4.94 -10.02 7.38
N SER A 97 5.78 -9.23 6.72
CA SER A 97 6.18 -9.43 5.33
C SER A 97 7.69 -9.25 5.17
N GLU A 98 8.35 -10.30 4.69
CA GLU A 98 9.80 -10.27 4.51
C GLU A 98 10.20 -9.37 3.33
N TRP A 99 9.45 -9.40 2.21
CA TRP A 99 9.75 -8.50 1.09
C TRP A 99 9.57 -7.03 1.48
N ALA A 100 8.56 -6.71 2.30
CA ALA A 100 8.33 -5.35 2.76
C ALA A 100 9.50 -4.86 3.62
N LYS A 101 9.99 -5.72 4.52
CA LYS A 101 11.17 -5.47 5.34
C LYS A 101 12.42 -5.24 4.49
N LEU A 102 12.67 -6.11 3.50
CA LEU A 102 13.78 -5.98 2.57
C LEU A 102 13.70 -4.69 1.76
N TYR A 103 12.52 -4.36 1.23
CA TYR A 103 12.30 -3.12 0.50
C TYR A 103 12.53 -1.89 1.36
N TYR A 104 11.97 -1.88 2.58
CA TYR A 104 12.17 -0.78 3.52
C TYR A 104 13.65 -0.58 3.86
N ARG A 105 14.39 -1.66 4.18
CA ARG A 105 15.83 -1.59 4.45
C ARG A 105 16.58 -0.98 3.27
N GLY A 106 16.33 -1.46 2.05
CA GLY A 106 16.95 -0.89 0.84
C GLY A 106 16.68 0.61 0.65
N GLN A 107 15.47 1.08 1.01
CA GLN A 107 15.19 2.53 1.00
C GLN A 107 16.00 3.28 2.06
N ARG A 108 16.18 2.69 3.26
CA ARG A 108 16.99 3.28 4.33
C ARG A 108 18.48 3.33 3.95
N ASP A 109 18.99 2.27 3.34
CA ASP A 109 20.38 2.17 2.87
C ASP A 109 20.68 3.19 1.76
N ASN A 110 19.67 3.54 0.95
CA ASN A 110 19.74 4.61 -0.04
C ASN A 110 19.63 6.03 0.56
N GLY A 111 19.67 6.17 1.89
CA GLY A 111 19.66 7.46 2.58
C GLY A 111 18.28 8.08 2.81
N HIS A 112 17.18 7.40 2.46
CA HIS A 112 15.85 7.91 2.73
C HIS A 112 15.53 7.91 4.23
N SER A 113 14.83 8.95 4.72
CA SER A 113 14.36 8.98 6.10
C SER A 113 13.32 7.87 6.36
N HIS A 114 13.06 7.57 7.64
CA HIS A 114 12.04 6.59 8.03
C HIS A 114 10.69 6.84 7.37
N HIS A 115 10.20 8.07 7.42
CA HIS A 115 8.92 8.44 6.82
C HIS A 115 8.92 8.38 5.29
N GLN A 116 10.05 8.67 4.63
CA GLN A 116 10.18 8.54 3.18
C GLN A 116 10.16 7.07 2.78
N ALA A 117 10.89 6.22 3.50
CA ALA A 117 10.92 4.77 3.26
C ALA A 117 9.54 4.12 3.43
N LEU A 118 8.80 4.49 4.48
CA LEU A 118 7.43 4.01 4.69
C LEU A 118 6.46 4.50 3.60
N ARG A 119 6.57 5.75 3.12
CA ARG A 119 5.75 6.23 2.01
C ARG A 119 6.05 5.49 0.70
N ALA A 120 7.34 5.24 0.44
CA ALA A 120 7.74 4.46 -0.73
C ALA A 120 7.21 3.02 -0.66
N LEU A 121 7.26 2.39 0.51
CA LEU A 121 6.66 1.08 0.76
C LEU A 121 5.15 1.12 0.59
N GLY A 122 4.46 2.14 1.14
CA GLY A 122 3.03 2.35 0.98
C GLY A 122 2.62 2.49 -0.49
N ALA A 123 3.41 3.18 -1.30
CA ALA A 123 3.18 3.27 -2.74
C ALA A 123 3.30 1.90 -3.44
N LYS A 124 4.20 1.02 -2.99
CA LYS A 124 4.28 -0.36 -3.48
C LYS A 124 3.07 -1.19 -3.05
N TRP A 125 2.67 -1.08 -1.79
CA TRP A 125 1.47 -1.75 -1.28
C TRP A 125 0.22 -1.34 -2.05
N LEU A 126 0.04 -0.07 -2.35
CA LEU A 126 -1.11 0.40 -3.12
C LEU A 126 -1.19 -0.22 -4.53
N LYS A 127 -0.06 -0.51 -5.17
CA LYS A 127 -0.06 -1.27 -6.43
C LYS A 127 -0.55 -2.70 -6.25
N ILE A 128 -0.09 -3.37 -5.20
CA ILE A 128 -0.49 -4.75 -4.87
C ILE A 128 -1.98 -4.79 -4.54
N ILE A 129 -2.42 -3.91 -3.64
CA ILE A 129 -3.82 -3.80 -3.21
C ILE A 129 -4.74 -3.49 -4.39
N PHE A 130 -4.32 -2.62 -5.31
CA PHE A 130 -5.07 -2.33 -6.54
C PHE A 130 -5.29 -3.59 -7.39
N VAL A 131 -4.26 -4.40 -7.59
CA VAL A 131 -4.37 -5.65 -8.36
C VAL A 131 -5.28 -6.65 -7.64
N MET A 132 -5.12 -6.79 -6.32
CA MET A 132 -5.99 -7.65 -5.51
C MET A 132 -7.46 -7.22 -5.60
N TRP A 133 -7.73 -5.92 -5.51
CA TRP A 133 -9.07 -5.34 -5.59
C TRP A 133 -9.69 -5.52 -6.98
N ARG A 134 -8.91 -5.25 -8.05
CA ARG A 134 -9.36 -5.34 -9.43
C ARG A 134 -9.61 -6.77 -9.88
N ASP A 135 -8.69 -7.68 -9.55
CA ASP A 135 -8.65 -9.04 -10.08
C ASP A 135 -9.24 -10.07 -9.10
N HIS A 136 -9.70 -9.62 -7.92
CA HIS A 136 -10.20 -10.47 -6.83
C HIS A 136 -9.22 -11.61 -6.46
N LYS A 137 -7.91 -11.31 -6.44
CA LYS A 137 -6.86 -12.28 -6.15
C LYS A 137 -6.32 -12.10 -4.73
N PRO A 138 -6.02 -13.19 -4.02
CA PRO A 138 -5.37 -13.12 -2.73
C PRO A 138 -3.93 -12.60 -2.88
N TYR A 139 -3.40 -12.07 -1.78
CA TYR A 139 -1.99 -11.70 -1.68
C TYR A 139 -1.10 -12.94 -1.63
N ASP A 140 0.02 -12.92 -2.36
CA ASP A 140 1.03 -13.97 -2.37
C ASP A 140 2.42 -13.39 -2.07
N GLU A 141 2.91 -13.65 -0.87
CA GLU A 141 4.24 -13.22 -0.40
C GLU A 141 5.37 -13.82 -1.26
N ASN A 142 5.26 -15.11 -1.63
CA ASN A 142 6.30 -15.81 -2.37
C ASN A 142 6.48 -15.23 -3.77
N TYR A 143 5.40 -14.80 -4.42
CA TYR A 143 5.45 -14.11 -5.71
C TYR A 143 6.29 -12.83 -5.62
N HIS A 144 6.12 -12.04 -4.57
CA HIS A 144 6.86 -10.79 -4.38
C HIS A 144 8.32 -11.03 -4.03
N LEU A 145 8.64 -12.03 -3.21
CA LEU A 145 10.02 -12.43 -2.92
C LEU A 145 10.76 -12.91 -4.17
N ALA A 146 10.11 -13.75 -4.98
CA ALA A 146 10.69 -14.21 -6.25
C ALA A 146 10.96 -13.04 -7.23
N ASN A 147 10.10 -12.04 -7.27
CA ASN A 147 10.31 -10.85 -8.10
C ASN A 147 11.51 -10.02 -7.65
N ILE A 148 11.71 -9.86 -6.32
CA ILE A 148 12.89 -9.17 -5.79
C ILE A 148 14.17 -9.92 -6.16
N ALA A 149 14.17 -11.25 -6.01
CA ALA A 149 15.31 -12.08 -6.37
C ALA A 149 15.69 -11.93 -7.86
N ARG A 150 14.69 -11.98 -8.76
CA ARG A 150 14.89 -11.76 -10.20
C ARG A 150 15.43 -10.38 -10.52
N GLN A 151 14.96 -9.32 -9.84
CA GLN A 151 15.47 -7.97 -10.05
C GLN A 151 16.92 -7.83 -9.62
N LYS A 152 17.30 -8.43 -8.48
CA LYS A 152 18.69 -8.43 -8.03
C LYS A 152 19.62 -9.15 -9.02
N MET A 153 19.19 -10.29 -9.55
CA MET A 153 19.98 -11.02 -10.57
C MET A 153 20.19 -10.19 -11.85
N ARG A 154 19.15 -9.46 -12.30
CA ARG A 154 19.26 -8.58 -13.47
C ARG A 154 20.14 -7.36 -13.26
N GLN A 155 20.32 -6.90 -12.04
CA GLN A 155 21.21 -5.78 -11.71
C GLN A 155 22.68 -6.22 -11.53
N ALA A 156 22.90 -7.50 -11.25
CA ALA A 156 24.23 -8.08 -11.06
C ALA A 156 24.84 -8.64 -12.36
N ALA A 157 24.03 -8.76 -13.42
CA ALA A 157 24.46 -9.19 -14.76
C ALA A 157 24.72 -8.00 -15.68
#